data_6919dc892d471b79169d7bb5d10313b6
#
_entry.id   6919dc892d471b79169d7bb5d10313b6
#
_cell.length_a   1.000
_cell.length_b   1.000
_cell.length_c   1.000
_cell.angle_alpha   90.00
_cell.angle_beta   90.00
_cell.angle_gamma   90.00
#
_symmetry.space_group_name_H-M   'P 1'
#
loop_
_entity.id
_entity.type
_entity.pdbx_description
1 polymer ?
#
loop_
_entity_poly.entity_id
_entity_poly.type
_entity_poly.pdbx_seq_one_letter_code
_entity_poly.pdbx_strand_id
1 'polypeptide(L)'
;MGQIIAMATDILDARPEDVYTTIADYHEGHPSILPPKNLYDLQVEQGGQGAGTIIRFKSRILGVEQSFHQRVSEPEPGRVLIEQDIDTDQKVTTTFIVTSLEDGKKSRVEIRTAMNASPGLKGLVERLVIPMANPPIYRKELKLLEAVVQQRANKL
;
A
#
# COMPACT_ATOMS: atom_id res chain seq x y z
N MET A 1 22.63 -8.43 5.40
CA MET A 1 21.66 -8.31 6.49
C MET A 1 20.24 -8.32 5.94
N GLY A 2 19.30 -8.95 6.65
CA GLY A 2 17.92 -9.11 6.21
C GLY A 2 17.16 -7.80 6.07
N GLN A 3 16.07 -7.85 5.31
CA GLN A 3 15.19 -6.71 5.12
C GLN A 3 14.35 -6.46 6.36
N ILE A 4 13.91 -5.20 6.51
CA ILE A 4 12.88 -4.83 7.48
C ILE A 4 11.53 -5.12 6.83
N ILE A 5 10.64 -5.78 7.56
CA ILE A 5 9.31 -6.13 7.07
C ILE A 5 8.26 -5.61 8.02
N ALA A 6 7.24 -4.96 7.45
CA ALA A 6 6.05 -4.53 8.18
C ALA A 6 4.82 -4.95 7.37
N MET A 7 3.81 -5.50 8.04
CA MET A 7 2.63 -5.99 7.34
C MET A 7 1.38 -5.92 8.18
N ALA A 8 0.23 -5.91 7.51
CA ALA A 8 -1.08 -6.07 8.12
C ALA A 8 -1.98 -6.83 7.15
N THR A 9 -2.93 -7.57 7.69
CA THR A 9 -3.89 -8.37 6.93
C THR A 9 -5.28 -8.16 7.53
N ASP A 10 -6.29 -8.11 6.68
CA ASP A 10 -7.68 -8.05 7.14
C ASP A 10 -8.58 -8.77 6.14
N ILE A 11 -9.75 -9.16 6.61
CA ILE A 11 -10.80 -9.74 5.76
C ILE A 11 -11.83 -8.65 5.52
N LEU A 12 -12.06 -8.33 4.25
CA LEU A 12 -12.98 -7.28 3.84
C LEU A 12 -14.27 -7.89 3.30
N ASP A 13 -15.40 -7.27 3.66
CA ASP A 13 -16.70 -7.62 3.13
C ASP A 13 -16.90 -6.92 1.79
N ALA A 14 -16.15 -7.41 0.79
CA ALA A 14 -16.12 -6.85 -0.56
C ALA A 14 -15.56 -7.89 -1.52
N ARG A 15 -15.99 -7.83 -2.77
CA ARG A 15 -15.53 -8.76 -3.81
C ARG A 15 -14.08 -8.47 -4.20
N PRO A 16 -13.26 -9.51 -4.44
CA PRO A 16 -11.85 -9.31 -4.79
C PRO A 16 -11.64 -8.40 -6.01
N GLU A 17 -12.50 -8.50 -7.02
CA GLU A 17 -12.40 -7.68 -8.25
C GLU A 17 -12.56 -6.19 -7.92
N ASP A 18 -13.52 -5.87 -7.07
CA ASP A 18 -13.78 -4.48 -6.67
C ASP A 18 -12.67 -3.94 -5.77
N VAL A 19 -12.16 -4.78 -4.88
CA VAL A 19 -11.03 -4.43 -4.01
C VAL A 19 -9.80 -4.14 -4.86
N TYR A 20 -9.44 -5.04 -5.76
CA TYR A 20 -8.24 -4.88 -6.58
C TYR A 20 -8.34 -3.67 -7.50
N THR A 21 -9.49 -3.49 -8.15
CA THR A 21 -9.71 -2.34 -9.03
C THR A 21 -9.53 -1.02 -8.29
N THR A 22 -10.00 -0.96 -7.04
CA THR A 22 -9.84 0.23 -6.21
C THR A 22 -8.37 0.50 -5.88
N ILE A 23 -7.62 -0.54 -5.50
CA ILE A 23 -6.18 -0.42 -5.23
C ILE A 23 -5.42 0.05 -6.47
N ALA A 24 -5.75 -0.49 -7.63
CA ALA A 24 -5.05 -0.21 -8.89
C ALA A 24 -5.41 1.15 -9.51
N ASP A 25 -6.47 1.78 -9.05
CA ASP A 25 -6.93 3.08 -9.55
C ASP A 25 -6.26 4.22 -8.79
N TYR A 26 -5.16 4.72 -9.33
CA TYR A 26 -4.36 5.79 -8.71
C TYR A 26 -4.91 7.18 -8.92
N HIS A 27 -5.95 7.32 -9.74
CA HIS A 27 -6.61 8.62 -9.93
C HIS A 27 -7.64 8.90 -8.83
N GLU A 28 -8.41 7.91 -8.42
CA GLU A 28 -9.49 8.09 -7.45
C GLU A 28 -9.46 7.08 -6.30
N GLY A 29 -9.41 5.78 -6.63
CA GLY A 29 -9.53 4.72 -5.63
C GLY A 29 -8.38 4.71 -4.62
N HIS A 30 -7.17 4.59 -5.10
CA HIS A 30 -5.99 4.48 -4.23
C HIS A 30 -5.80 5.72 -3.35
N PRO A 31 -5.90 6.96 -3.86
CA PRO A 31 -5.79 8.13 -2.97
C PRO A 31 -6.82 8.15 -1.86
N SER A 32 -8.01 7.60 -2.11
CA SER A 32 -9.10 7.60 -1.14
C SER A 32 -8.89 6.62 0.02
N ILE A 33 -7.98 5.65 -0.12
CA ILE A 33 -7.73 4.68 0.94
C ILE A 33 -6.53 5.03 1.81
N LEU A 34 -5.79 6.09 1.48
CA LEU A 34 -4.62 6.50 2.25
C LEU A 34 -5.03 7.23 3.52
N PRO A 35 -4.55 6.79 4.71
CA PRO A 35 -4.79 7.54 5.95
C PRO A 35 -4.13 8.93 5.85
N PRO A 36 -4.91 10.03 5.81
CA PRO A 36 -4.36 11.34 5.42
C PRO A 36 -3.38 11.94 6.42
N LYS A 37 -3.37 11.47 7.66
CA LYS A 37 -2.38 11.92 8.64
C LYS A 37 -1.00 11.31 8.39
N ASN A 38 -0.95 10.18 7.70
CA ASN A 38 0.27 9.41 7.55
C ASN A 38 0.75 9.31 6.10
N LEU A 39 -0.17 9.31 5.14
CA LEU A 39 0.14 9.16 3.71
C LEU A 39 -0.65 10.21 2.94
N TYR A 40 0.04 11.07 2.21
CA TYR A 40 -0.61 12.21 1.57
C TYR A 40 0.18 12.72 0.34
N ASP A 41 -0.40 13.69 -0.34
CA ASP A 41 0.16 14.33 -1.54
C ASP A 41 0.50 13.34 -2.65
N LEU A 42 -0.38 12.37 -2.87
CA LEU A 42 -0.19 11.41 -3.94
C LEU A 42 -0.40 12.09 -5.29
N GLN A 43 0.61 12.01 -6.15
CA GLN A 43 0.59 12.54 -7.51
C GLN A 43 0.94 11.44 -8.49
N VAL A 44 0.22 11.38 -9.59
CA VAL A 44 0.48 10.45 -10.68
C VAL A 44 1.34 11.15 -11.73
N GLU A 45 2.55 10.65 -11.97
CA GLU A 45 3.45 11.17 -13.00
C GLU A 45 3.22 10.50 -14.35
N GLN A 46 2.86 9.22 -14.31
CA GLN A 46 2.68 8.42 -15.52
C GLN A 46 1.65 7.34 -15.25
N GLY A 47 0.83 7.03 -16.25
CA GLY A 47 -0.20 6.00 -16.11
C GLY A 47 -1.35 6.45 -15.23
N GLY A 48 -1.68 5.65 -14.24
CA GLY A 48 -2.77 5.91 -13.30
C GLY A 48 -3.64 4.71 -13.03
N GLN A 49 -3.49 3.65 -13.83
CA GLN A 49 -4.22 2.40 -13.68
C GLN A 49 -3.21 1.26 -13.70
N GLY A 50 -3.00 0.59 -12.56
CA GLY A 50 -2.19 -0.61 -12.47
C GLY A 50 -0.76 -0.45 -12.96
N ALA A 51 -0.22 -1.51 -13.56
CA ALA A 51 1.17 -1.61 -13.99
C ALA A 51 1.60 -0.45 -14.90
N GLY A 52 2.81 0.04 -14.69
CA GLY A 52 3.37 1.17 -15.43
C GLY A 52 3.07 2.52 -14.81
N THR A 53 2.21 2.57 -13.80
CA THR A 53 1.95 3.81 -13.06
C THR A 53 3.20 4.22 -12.29
N ILE A 54 3.53 5.52 -12.33
CA ILE A 54 4.59 6.11 -11.52
C ILE A 54 3.95 7.16 -10.64
N ILE A 55 4.21 7.06 -9.35
CA ILE A 55 3.62 7.94 -8.35
C ILE A 55 4.67 8.61 -7.48
N ARG A 56 4.30 9.77 -6.93
CA ARG A 56 5.02 10.42 -5.84
C ARG A 56 4.03 10.63 -4.70
N PHE A 57 4.49 10.41 -3.49
CA PHE A 57 3.69 10.69 -2.30
C PHE A 57 4.60 10.94 -1.11
N LYS A 58 4.00 11.37 0.00
CA LYS A 58 4.71 11.62 1.25
C LYS A 58 4.13 10.78 2.36
N SER A 59 4.99 10.39 3.29
CA SER A 59 4.57 9.75 4.52
C SER A 59 5.00 10.59 5.72
N ARG A 60 4.20 10.54 6.78
CA ARG A 60 4.59 11.08 8.09
C ARG A 60 4.30 10.03 9.13
N ILE A 61 5.36 9.50 9.72
CA ILE A 61 5.29 8.44 10.71
C ILE A 61 6.15 8.86 11.88
N LEU A 62 5.56 8.94 13.08
CA LEU A 62 6.24 9.37 14.31
C LEU A 62 6.94 10.74 14.14
N GLY A 63 6.28 11.66 13.42
CA GLY A 63 6.80 13.01 13.20
C GLY A 63 7.87 13.14 12.12
N VAL A 64 8.26 12.03 11.48
CA VAL A 64 9.26 12.04 10.41
C VAL A 64 8.56 12.01 9.06
N GLU A 65 8.81 13.04 8.24
CA GLU A 65 8.28 13.10 6.88
C GLU A 65 9.28 12.52 5.89
N GLN A 66 8.78 11.74 4.96
CA GLN A 66 9.57 11.09 3.93
C GLN A 66 8.85 11.20 2.58
N SER A 67 9.61 11.43 1.51
CA SER A 67 9.05 11.49 0.15
C SER A 67 9.37 10.20 -0.59
N PHE A 68 8.39 9.71 -1.36
CA PHE A 68 8.53 8.49 -2.13
C PHE A 68 8.31 8.75 -3.62
N HIS A 69 9.03 8.00 -4.44
CA HIS A 69 8.89 7.97 -5.89
C HIS A 69 8.89 6.50 -6.30
N GLN A 70 7.75 5.99 -6.75
CA GLN A 70 7.57 4.55 -6.90
C GLN A 70 6.92 4.20 -8.24
N ARG A 71 7.28 3.01 -8.74
CA ARG A 71 6.67 2.41 -9.93
C ARG A 71 5.79 1.24 -9.51
N VAL A 72 4.64 1.15 -10.15
CA VAL A 72 3.68 0.08 -9.92
C VAL A 72 3.89 -1.03 -10.93
N SER A 73 3.88 -2.27 -10.46
CA SER A 73 3.86 -3.46 -11.29
C SER A 73 2.78 -4.42 -10.82
N GLU A 74 2.36 -5.31 -11.71
CA GLU A 74 1.32 -6.28 -11.41
C GLU A 74 1.81 -7.67 -11.81
N PRO A 75 2.59 -8.36 -10.92
CA PRO A 75 3.07 -9.72 -11.23
C PRO A 75 1.93 -10.70 -11.50
N GLU A 76 0.79 -10.51 -10.81
CA GLU A 76 -0.44 -11.27 -11.04
C GLU A 76 -1.60 -10.26 -11.04
N PRO A 77 -1.97 -9.71 -12.21
CA PRO A 77 -3.07 -8.74 -12.30
C PRO A 77 -4.36 -9.31 -11.70
N GLY A 78 -5.03 -8.50 -10.89
CA GLY A 78 -6.23 -8.92 -10.17
C GLY A 78 -5.94 -9.52 -8.79
N ARG A 79 -4.69 -9.87 -8.48
CA ARG A 79 -4.32 -10.48 -7.20
C ARG A 79 -3.13 -9.83 -6.53
N VAL A 80 -2.06 -9.51 -7.27
CA VAL A 80 -0.82 -8.95 -6.69
C VAL A 80 -0.43 -7.68 -7.41
N LEU A 81 -0.28 -6.60 -6.64
CA LEU A 81 0.19 -5.31 -7.10
C LEU A 81 1.36 -4.89 -6.23
N ILE A 82 2.41 -4.38 -6.84
CA ILE A 82 3.64 -3.97 -6.15
C ILE A 82 3.95 -2.51 -6.46
N GLU A 83 4.27 -1.74 -5.41
CA GLU A 83 4.81 -0.39 -5.51
C GLU A 83 6.26 -0.45 -5.06
N GLN A 84 7.19 0.00 -5.89
CA GLN A 84 8.62 -0.12 -5.59
C GLN A 84 9.35 1.19 -5.84
N ASP A 85 10.21 1.57 -4.90
CA ASP A 85 11.07 2.76 -5.03
C ASP A 85 11.91 2.70 -6.30
N ILE A 86 11.98 3.84 -6.97
CA ILE A 86 12.80 4.02 -8.17
C ILE A 86 14.19 4.53 -7.79
N ASP A 87 14.25 5.47 -6.85
CA ASP A 87 15.43 6.32 -6.65
C ASP A 87 16.22 6.08 -5.37
N THR A 88 15.78 5.18 -4.48
CA THR A 88 16.42 5.05 -3.17
C THR A 88 17.14 3.72 -2.97
N ASP A 89 18.21 3.75 -2.17
CA ASP A 89 18.96 2.55 -1.79
C ASP A 89 18.18 1.67 -0.80
N GLN A 90 17.21 2.23 -0.09
CA GLN A 90 16.36 1.47 0.82
C GLN A 90 15.42 0.53 0.06
N LYS A 91 15.12 0.84 -1.19
CA LYS A 91 14.29 0.01 -2.07
C LYS A 91 13.00 -0.42 -1.40
N VAL A 92 12.27 0.54 -0.87
CA VAL A 92 10.98 0.28 -0.21
C VAL A 92 10.05 -0.35 -1.24
N THR A 93 9.54 -1.52 -0.91
CA THR A 93 8.64 -2.28 -1.78
C THR A 93 7.40 -2.64 -1.00
N THR A 94 6.24 -2.14 -1.44
CA THR A 94 4.95 -2.47 -0.82
C THR A 94 4.17 -3.37 -1.77
N THR A 95 3.74 -4.51 -1.25
CA THR A 95 2.97 -5.50 -1.99
C THR A 95 1.56 -5.57 -1.43
N PHE A 96 0.58 -5.46 -2.32
CA PHE A 96 -0.84 -5.69 -2.01
C PHE A 96 -1.22 -7.04 -2.57
N ILE A 97 -1.74 -7.93 -1.72
CA ILE A 97 -2.20 -9.26 -2.13
C ILE A 97 -3.67 -9.38 -1.79
N VAL A 98 -4.48 -9.64 -2.82
CA VAL A 98 -5.93 -9.81 -2.69
C VAL A 98 -6.27 -11.27 -2.94
N THR A 99 -6.84 -11.93 -1.94
CA THR A 99 -7.22 -13.34 -2.02
C THR A 99 -8.73 -13.47 -1.91
N SER A 100 -9.33 -14.22 -2.83
CA SER A 100 -10.76 -14.49 -2.84
C SER A 100 -11.16 -15.41 -1.68
N LEU A 101 -12.22 -15.06 -0.98
CA LEU A 101 -12.83 -15.87 0.08
C LEU A 101 -14.32 -16.03 -0.18
N GLU A 102 -14.89 -17.11 0.36
CA GLU A 102 -16.33 -17.38 0.31
C GLU A 102 -16.92 -17.26 -1.09
N ASP A 103 -16.32 -17.97 -2.04
CA ASP A 103 -16.74 -18.01 -3.46
C ASP A 103 -16.81 -16.62 -4.09
N GLY A 104 -15.86 -15.76 -3.75
CA GLY A 104 -15.75 -14.42 -4.33
C GLY A 104 -16.60 -13.35 -3.66
N LYS A 105 -17.20 -13.65 -2.52
CA LYS A 105 -18.02 -12.67 -1.78
C LYS A 105 -17.21 -11.79 -0.85
N LYS A 106 -16.08 -12.30 -0.38
CA LYS A 106 -15.18 -11.60 0.54
C LYS A 106 -13.75 -11.67 0.05
N SER A 107 -12.90 -10.83 0.62
CA SER A 107 -11.49 -10.77 0.26
C SER A 107 -10.62 -10.74 1.50
N ARG A 108 -9.49 -11.47 1.45
CA ARG A 108 -8.39 -11.22 2.37
C ARG A 108 -7.41 -10.31 1.65
N VAL A 109 -7.03 -9.22 2.31
CA VAL A 109 -6.06 -8.28 1.76
C VAL A 109 -4.88 -8.17 2.70
N GLU A 110 -3.68 -8.36 2.14
CA GLU A 110 -2.43 -8.16 2.86
C GLU A 110 -1.72 -6.96 2.27
N ILE A 111 -1.24 -6.07 3.15
CA ILE A 111 -0.32 -5.00 2.79
C ILE A 111 1.01 -5.35 3.45
N ARG A 112 2.05 -5.51 2.65
CA ARG A 112 3.37 -5.90 3.13
C ARG A 112 4.42 -4.97 2.55
N THR A 113 5.21 -4.35 3.43
CA THR A 113 6.34 -3.52 3.02
C THR A 113 7.64 -4.20 3.43
N ALA A 114 8.58 -4.25 2.49
CA ALA A 114 9.94 -4.73 2.72
C ALA A 114 10.90 -3.63 2.31
N MET A 115 11.97 -3.42 3.08
CA MET A 115 12.96 -2.39 2.78
C MET A 115 14.33 -2.77 3.33
N ASN A 116 15.37 -2.20 2.74
CA ASN A 116 16.71 -2.28 3.29
C ASN A 116 16.85 -1.27 4.43
N ALA A 117 17.51 -1.66 5.51
CA ALA A 117 17.80 -0.73 6.59
C ALA A 117 18.86 0.30 6.15
N SER A 118 18.76 1.51 6.69
CA SER A 118 19.80 2.52 6.52
C SER A 118 21.10 2.06 7.21
N PRO A 119 22.28 2.51 6.76
CA PRO A 119 23.52 2.17 7.45
C PRO A 119 23.58 2.79 8.84
N GLY A 120 24.32 2.13 9.73
CA GLY A 120 24.62 2.65 11.05
C GLY A 120 23.47 2.63 12.03
N LEU A 121 23.48 3.56 12.98
CA LEU A 121 22.55 3.63 14.09
C LEU A 121 21.11 3.86 13.64
N LYS A 122 20.93 4.64 12.58
CA LYS A 122 19.61 4.88 11.98
C LYS A 122 18.94 3.57 11.58
N GLY A 123 19.70 2.65 10.96
CA GLY A 123 19.17 1.35 10.57
C GLY A 123 18.73 0.49 11.75
N LEU A 124 19.46 0.56 12.87
CA LEU A 124 19.07 -0.16 14.08
C LEU A 124 17.74 0.37 14.62
N VAL A 125 17.56 1.68 14.62
CA VAL A 125 16.29 2.30 15.05
C VAL A 125 15.16 1.88 14.12
N GLU A 126 15.39 1.90 12.80
CA GLU A 126 14.42 1.49 11.81
C GLU A 126 13.95 0.04 12.03
N ARG A 127 14.87 -0.86 12.34
CA ARG A 127 14.56 -2.28 12.58
C ARG A 127 13.64 -2.49 13.79
N LEU A 128 13.71 -1.60 14.77
CA LEU A 128 12.85 -1.66 15.95
C LEU A 128 11.53 -0.96 15.73
N VAL A 129 11.53 0.19 15.06
CA VAL A 129 10.40 1.10 14.99
C VAL A 129 9.44 0.74 13.86
N ILE A 130 9.96 0.47 12.65
CA ILE A 130 9.11 0.27 11.47
C ILE A 130 8.14 -0.91 11.63
N PRO A 131 8.57 -2.10 12.11
CA PRO A 131 7.62 -3.20 12.29
C PRO A 131 6.52 -2.93 13.31
N MET A 132 6.68 -1.92 14.17
CA MET A 132 5.69 -1.52 15.18
C MET A 132 4.83 -0.36 14.72
N ALA A 133 5.43 0.62 14.05
CA ALA A 133 4.75 1.86 13.68
C ALA A 133 3.91 1.75 12.41
N ASN A 134 4.35 0.96 11.44
CA ASN A 134 3.69 0.87 10.14
C ASN A 134 2.41 0.02 10.13
N PRO A 135 2.35 -1.16 10.79
CA PRO A 135 1.14 -1.99 10.74
C PRO A 135 -0.15 -1.28 11.18
N PRO A 136 -0.17 -0.43 12.22
CA PRO A 136 -1.39 0.33 12.54
C PRO A 136 -1.88 1.23 11.40
N ILE A 137 -0.95 1.79 10.62
CA ILE A 137 -1.28 2.63 9.46
C ILE A 137 -1.90 1.76 8.36
N TYR A 138 -1.33 0.59 8.10
CA TYR A 138 -1.87 -0.34 7.12
C TYR A 138 -3.25 -0.86 7.51
N ARG A 139 -3.49 -1.09 8.79
CA ARG A 139 -4.84 -1.49 9.26
C ARG A 139 -5.87 -0.40 9.00
N LYS A 140 -5.49 0.88 9.17
CA LYS A 140 -6.38 2.01 8.82
C LYS A 140 -6.63 2.05 7.32
N GLU A 141 -5.59 1.82 6.53
CA GLU A 141 -5.69 1.78 5.06
C GLU A 141 -6.67 0.67 4.62
N LEU A 142 -6.58 -0.52 5.24
CA LEU A 142 -7.48 -1.63 4.94
C LEU A 142 -8.94 -1.31 5.31
N LYS A 143 -9.17 -0.60 6.41
CA LYS A 143 -10.52 -0.17 6.77
C LYS A 143 -11.06 0.88 5.82
N LEU A 144 -10.24 1.81 5.40
CA LEU A 144 -10.62 2.80 4.39
C LEU A 144 -10.90 2.11 3.05
N LEU A 145 -10.09 1.11 2.69
CA LEU A 145 -10.30 0.33 1.48
C LEU A 145 -11.67 -0.34 1.48
N GLU A 146 -12.05 -0.99 2.57
CA GLU A 146 -13.37 -1.61 2.67
C GLU A 146 -14.48 -0.58 2.49
N ALA A 147 -14.39 0.55 3.18
CA ALA A 147 -15.39 1.60 3.09
C ALA A 147 -15.50 2.18 1.67
N VAL A 148 -14.37 2.45 1.03
CA VAL A 148 -14.35 3.02 -0.33
C VAL A 148 -14.91 2.04 -1.34
N VAL A 149 -14.54 0.76 -1.25
CA VAL A 149 -15.05 -0.27 -2.16
C VAL A 149 -16.57 -0.40 -2.02
N GLN A 150 -17.09 -0.41 -0.80
CA GLN A 150 -18.52 -0.49 -0.56
C GLN A 150 -19.26 0.74 -1.08
N GLN A 151 -18.68 1.93 -0.93
CA GLN A 151 -19.26 3.16 -1.49
C GLN A 151 -19.29 3.12 -3.02
N ARG A 152 -18.23 2.66 -3.64
CA ARG A 152 -18.15 2.56 -5.12
C ARG A 152 -19.16 1.54 -5.65
N ALA A 153 -19.33 0.42 -4.98
CA ALA A 153 -20.31 -0.60 -5.35
C ALA A 153 -21.74 -0.07 -5.27
N ASN A 154 -22.05 0.75 -4.25
CA ASN A 154 -23.39 1.28 -4.05
C ASN A 154 -23.77 2.38 -5.06
N LYS A 155 -22.83 2.92 -5.81
CA LYS A 155 -23.07 3.93 -6.85
C LYS A 155 -23.40 3.36 -8.22
N LEU A 156 -23.30 2.05 -8.38
CA LEU A 156 -23.54 1.38 -9.66
C LEU A 156 -25.00 1.00 -9.85
#